data_461608c10caa60e2cafb6b44272906d0
#
_entry.id   461608c10caa60e2cafb6b44272906d0
#
_cell.length_a   1.000
_cell.length_b   1.000
_cell.length_c   1.000
_cell.angle_alpha   90.00
_cell.angle_beta   90.00
_cell.angle_gamma   90.00
#
_symmetry.space_group_name_H-M   'P 1'
#
loop_
_entity.id
_entity.type
_entity.pdbx_description
1 polymer ?
#
loop_
_entity_poly.entity_id
_entity_poly.type
_entity_poly.pdbx_seq_one_letter_code
_entity_poly.pdbx_strand_id
1 'polypeptide(L)'
;VEGEVLADTVGEIVKTMMKLAPPELALRDDAIGFQVEPHRRGMNKLVRRCGVALDPSLAVIREAVEAGVSLLITHHPLFTQPVNRVDGGLLRRLKLLLDNNIALYVAHSNLDAAEGGLNDTLAEVLNLNIVDVLEVADGNGTVPLGRVCMVKVKEMKLETFADYVFHKL
;
A
#
# COMPACT_ATOMS: atom_id res chain seq x y z
N VAL A 1 15.47 -22.63 -21.48
CA VAL A 1 15.58 -21.22 -21.89
C VAL A 1 14.98 -20.43 -20.74
N GLU A 2 15.84 -19.97 -19.80
CA GLU A 2 15.42 -19.01 -18.77
C GLU A 2 15.06 -17.72 -19.50
N GLY A 3 13.78 -17.35 -19.48
CA GLY A 3 13.31 -16.10 -20.03
C GLY A 3 14.01 -14.97 -19.28
N GLU A 4 14.64 -14.08 -20.01
CA GLU A 4 15.23 -12.85 -19.47
C GLU A 4 14.13 -12.07 -18.75
N VAL A 5 14.14 -12.09 -17.42
CA VAL A 5 13.23 -11.28 -16.60
C VAL A 5 13.69 -9.83 -16.81
N LEU A 6 12.99 -9.10 -17.66
CA LEU A 6 13.17 -7.67 -17.82
C LEU A 6 12.87 -7.03 -16.46
N ALA A 7 13.91 -6.55 -15.79
CA ALA A 7 13.77 -5.86 -14.52
C ALA A 7 13.37 -4.41 -14.82
N ASP A 8 12.19 -4.00 -14.33
CA ASP A 8 11.75 -2.62 -14.39
C ASP A 8 12.55 -1.71 -13.45
N THR A 9 12.57 -0.44 -13.74
CA THR A 9 13.14 0.56 -12.84
C THR A 9 12.16 0.96 -11.74
N VAL A 10 12.68 1.51 -10.65
CA VAL A 10 11.83 2.10 -9.60
C VAL A 10 10.84 3.09 -10.20
N GLY A 11 11.29 3.94 -11.15
CA GLY A 11 10.43 4.92 -11.79
C GLY A 11 9.28 4.33 -12.60
N GLU A 12 9.50 3.20 -13.28
CA GLU A 12 8.46 2.50 -14.06
C GLU A 12 7.43 1.85 -13.14
N ILE A 13 7.89 1.19 -12.06
CA ILE A 13 6.98 0.60 -11.07
C ILE A 13 6.14 1.70 -10.39
N VAL A 14 6.75 2.83 -9.99
CA VAL A 14 6.02 3.93 -9.37
C VAL A 14 5.02 4.55 -10.33
N LYS A 15 5.34 4.71 -11.62
CA LYS A 15 4.35 5.15 -12.63
C LYS A 15 3.16 4.19 -12.72
N THR A 16 3.41 2.89 -12.58
CA THR A 16 2.34 1.89 -12.54
C THR A 16 1.51 2.04 -11.26
N MET A 17 2.15 2.21 -10.10
CA MET A 17 1.45 2.48 -8.84
C MET A 17 0.58 3.74 -8.90
N MET A 18 1.07 4.83 -9.50
CA MET A 18 0.30 6.06 -9.69
C MET A 18 -0.90 5.90 -10.62
N LYS A 19 -0.91 4.90 -11.49
CA LYS A 19 -2.09 4.55 -12.32
C LYS A 19 -3.08 3.68 -11.55
N LEU A 20 -2.58 2.75 -10.72
CA LEU A 20 -3.41 1.87 -9.89
C LEU A 20 -4.04 2.61 -8.71
N ALA A 21 -3.30 3.51 -8.11
CA ALA A 21 -3.70 4.32 -6.96
C ALA A 21 -3.31 5.80 -7.23
N PRO A 22 -4.11 6.53 -8.02
CA PRO A 22 -3.85 7.91 -8.36
C PRO A 22 -3.69 8.80 -7.12
N PRO A 23 -2.64 9.64 -7.05
CA PRO A 23 -2.41 10.50 -5.90
C PRO A 23 -3.56 11.46 -5.59
N GLU A 24 -4.31 11.87 -6.60
CA GLU A 24 -5.48 12.75 -6.48
C GLU A 24 -6.66 12.12 -5.74
N LEU A 25 -6.65 10.81 -5.54
CA LEU A 25 -7.64 10.08 -4.73
C LEU A 25 -7.26 10.00 -3.25
N ALA A 26 -6.08 10.48 -2.87
CA ALA A 26 -5.68 10.48 -1.47
C ALA A 26 -6.48 11.50 -0.65
N LEU A 27 -6.71 11.18 0.61
CA LEU A 27 -7.19 12.16 1.58
C LEU A 27 -6.20 13.32 1.69
N ARG A 28 -6.72 14.49 2.01
CA ARG A 28 -5.91 15.69 2.20
C ARG A 28 -4.86 15.45 3.28
N ASP A 29 -3.64 15.89 3.00
CA ASP A 29 -2.48 15.77 3.89
C ASP A 29 -2.08 14.31 4.21
N ASP A 30 -2.57 13.33 3.44
CA ASP A 30 -2.19 11.93 3.61
C ASP A 30 -0.73 11.67 3.18
N ALA A 31 -0.08 10.81 3.93
CA ALA A 31 1.35 10.51 3.76
C ALA A 31 1.59 9.43 2.69
N ILE A 32 1.27 9.73 1.43
CA ILE A 32 1.46 8.83 0.28
C ILE A 32 2.75 9.12 -0.49
N GLY A 33 3.13 8.22 -1.39
CA GLY A 33 4.30 8.35 -2.23
C GLY A 33 5.60 7.90 -1.55
N PHE A 34 6.74 8.42 -2.01
CA PHE A 34 8.02 8.06 -1.40
C PHE A 34 8.17 8.63 0.00
N GLN A 35 8.49 7.75 0.95
CA GLN A 35 8.97 8.14 2.27
C GLN A 35 10.47 7.92 2.44
N VAL A 36 11.03 7.00 1.65
CA VAL A 36 12.48 6.84 1.49
C VAL A 36 12.75 6.64 0.00
N GLU A 37 13.39 7.62 -0.62
CA GLU A 37 13.77 7.54 -2.03
C GLU A 37 15.00 6.65 -2.24
N PRO A 38 15.16 6.04 -3.43
CA PRO A 38 16.35 5.29 -3.76
C PRO A 38 17.54 6.24 -3.92
N HIS A 39 18.49 6.22 -2.98
CA HIS A 39 19.62 7.16 -2.98
C HIS A 39 20.75 6.79 -3.96
N ARG A 40 20.81 5.52 -4.40
CA ARG A 40 21.74 5.08 -5.44
C ARG A 40 20.99 4.82 -6.74
N ARG A 41 21.44 5.45 -7.83
CA ARG A 41 20.82 5.41 -9.17
C ARG A 41 19.43 6.06 -9.26
N GLY A 42 18.90 6.60 -8.16
CA GLY A 42 17.60 7.27 -8.13
C GLY A 42 16.49 6.42 -8.76
N MET A 43 15.63 7.06 -9.53
CA MET A 43 14.49 6.41 -10.21
C MET A 43 14.91 5.38 -11.29
N ASN A 44 16.16 5.44 -11.78
CA ASN A 44 16.70 4.48 -12.75
C ASN A 44 17.27 3.20 -12.09
N LYS A 45 17.10 3.03 -10.78
CA LYS A 45 17.48 1.82 -10.08
C LYS A 45 16.63 0.65 -10.57
N LEU A 46 17.28 -0.42 -11.03
CA LEU A 46 16.62 -1.66 -11.41
C LEU A 46 16.05 -2.37 -10.18
N VAL A 47 14.82 -2.84 -10.30
CA VAL A 47 14.09 -3.59 -9.26
C VAL A 47 13.94 -5.03 -9.71
N ARG A 48 14.76 -5.92 -9.14
CA ARG A 48 14.63 -7.37 -9.36
C ARG A 48 13.63 -8.02 -8.42
N ARG A 49 13.46 -7.44 -7.23
CA ARG A 49 12.50 -7.88 -6.21
C ARG A 49 11.81 -6.67 -5.61
N CYS A 50 10.50 -6.68 -5.69
CA CYS A 50 9.61 -5.74 -5.02
C CYS A 50 8.98 -6.44 -3.82
N GLY A 51 8.98 -5.79 -2.66
CA GLY A 51 8.25 -6.24 -1.48
C GLY A 51 6.92 -5.50 -1.39
N VAL A 52 5.88 -6.18 -0.93
CA VAL A 52 4.58 -5.58 -0.62
C VAL A 52 4.21 -5.99 0.80
N ALA A 53 3.82 -5.03 1.63
CA ALA A 53 3.43 -5.29 3.00
C ALA A 53 2.39 -4.27 3.49
N LEU A 54 1.71 -4.60 4.59
CA LEU A 54 0.79 -3.66 5.23
C LEU A 54 1.55 -2.52 5.92
N ASP A 55 2.55 -2.88 6.74
CA ASP A 55 3.30 -1.94 7.58
C ASP A 55 4.80 -1.99 7.29
N PRO A 56 5.52 -0.85 7.33
CA PRO A 56 6.97 -0.82 7.32
C PRO A 56 7.53 -1.08 8.74
N SER A 57 7.12 -2.20 9.35
CA SER A 57 7.61 -2.62 10.66
C SER A 57 9.09 -3.04 10.60
N LEU A 58 9.76 -3.06 11.75
CA LEU A 58 11.16 -3.49 11.80
C LEU A 58 11.33 -4.95 11.34
N ALA A 59 10.34 -5.80 11.59
CA ALA A 59 10.34 -7.20 11.16
C ALA A 59 10.23 -7.29 9.63
N VAL A 60 9.25 -6.60 9.05
CA VAL A 60 9.05 -6.55 7.57
C VAL A 60 10.28 -5.99 6.86
N ILE A 61 10.88 -4.91 7.38
CA ILE A 61 12.09 -4.33 6.74
C ILE A 61 13.27 -5.31 6.83
N ARG A 62 13.45 -6.05 7.92
CA ARG A 62 14.49 -7.10 8.01
C ARG A 62 14.27 -8.20 6.99
N GLU A 63 13.05 -8.69 6.87
CA GLU A 63 12.69 -9.70 5.88
C GLU A 63 12.91 -9.18 4.45
N ALA A 64 12.57 -7.92 4.16
CA ALA A 64 12.85 -7.27 2.88
C ALA A 64 14.36 -7.20 2.59
N VAL A 65 15.20 -6.93 3.59
CA VAL A 65 16.67 -6.96 3.46
C VAL A 65 17.15 -8.37 3.12
N GLU A 66 16.73 -9.37 3.90
CA GLU A 66 17.10 -10.77 3.71
C GLU A 66 16.66 -11.31 2.34
N ALA A 67 15.48 -10.90 1.88
CA ALA A 67 14.96 -11.24 0.56
C ALA A 67 15.63 -10.46 -0.60
N GLY A 68 16.48 -9.48 -0.31
CA GLY A 68 17.14 -8.65 -1.33
C GLY A 68 16.15 -7.75 -2.10
N VAL A 69 15.14 -7.26 -1.41
CA VAL A 69 14.16 -6.31 -1.95
C VAL A 69 14.84 -4.98 -2.27
N SER A 70 14.47 -4.37 -3.39
CA SER A 70 14.99 -3.07 -3.83
C SER A 70 13.98 -1.94 -3.68
N LEU A 71 12.70 -2.27 -3.75
CA LEU A 71 11.56 -1.38 -3.54
C LEU A 71 10.56 -2.07 -2.62
N LEU A 72 10.27 -1.46 -1.49
CA LEU A 72 9.21 -1.89 -0.57
C LEU A 72 8.01 -0.97 -0.75
N ILE A 73 6.88 -1.53 -1.10
CA ILE A 73 5.60 -0.84 -1.19
C ILE A 73 4.80 -1.21 0.05
N THR A 74 4.35 -0.21 0.81
CA THR A 74 3.50 -0.45 1.98
C THR A 74 2.20 0.32 1.87
N HIS A 75 1.16 -0.21 2.52
CA HIS A 75 -0.09 0.51 2.68
C HIS A 75 0.08 1.60 3.74
N HIS A 76 0.43 1.23 4.95
CA HIS A 76 0.66 2.19 6.01
C HIS A 76 2.00 2.93 5.85
N PRO A 77 2.05 4.22 6.18
CA PRO A 77 3.25 5.01 6.10
C PRO A 77 4.22 4.75 7.27
N LEU A 78 5.51 4.94 7.03
CA LEU A 78 6.54 4.99 8.05
C LEU A 78 6.45 6.30 8.86
N PHE A 79 6.12 7.40 8.16
CA PHE A 79 5.90 8.73 8.72
C PHE A 79 4.45 9.13 8.48
N THR A 80 3.67 9.24 9.55
CA THR A 80 2.28 9.73 9.52
C THR A 80 2.21 11.25 9.66
N GLN A 81 3.26 11.85 10.18
CA GLN A 81 3.41 13.29 10.40
C GLN A 81 4.88 13.69 10.18
N PRO A 82 5.16 14.96 9.84
CA PRO A 82 6.52 15.48 9.83
C PRO A 82 7.24 15.21 11.15
N VAL A 83 8.45 14.67 11.07
CA VAL A 83 9.25 14.35 12.25
C VAL A 83 10.34 15.40 12.48
N ASN A 84 10.49 15.86 13.70
CA ASN A 84 11.55 16.75 14.11
C ASN A 84 12.67 16.04 14.91
N ARG A 85 12.51 14.73 15.13
CA ARG A 85 13.48 13.89 15.83
C ARG A 85 13.39 12.45 15.31
N VAL A 86 14.56 11.84 15.10
CA VAL A 86 14.68 10.41 14.78
C VAL A 86 15.10 9.69 16.06
N ASP A 87 14.19 8.90 16.61
CA ASP A 87 14.44 8.09 17.81
C ASP A 87 14.98 6.68 17.47
N GLY A 88 15.26 5.87 18.51
CA GLY A 88 15.87 4.56 18.37
C GLY A 88 15.05 3.56 17.51
N GLY A 89 13.73 3.63 17.53
CA GLY A 89 12.85 2.76 16.73
C GLY A 89 12.85 3.17 15.26
N LEU A 90 12.64 4.44 14.99
CA LEU A 90 12.67 5.02 13.66
C LEU A 90 14.09 4.96 13.07
N LEU A 91 15.12 5.27 13.86
CA LEU A 91 16.52 5.19 13.44
C LEU A 91 16.89 3.80 12.91
N ARG A 92 16.48 2.73 13.61
CA ARG A 92 16.76 1.36 13.19
C ARG A 92 16.11 1.02 11.86
N ARG A 93 14.85 1.42 11.64
CA ARG A 93 14.13 1.21 10.39
C ARG A 93 14.77 1.96 9.24
N LEU A 94 15.04 3.26 9.43
CA LEU A 94 15.71 4.09 8.44
C LEU A 94 17.11 3.57 8.09
N LYS A 95 17.89 3.17 9.11
CA LYS A 95 19.24 2.64 8.88
C LYS A 95 19.19 1.38 7.99
N LEU A 96 18.29 0.44 8.24
CA LEU A 96 18.15 -0.75 7.41
C LEU A 96 17.76 -0.41 5.98
N LEU A 97 16.80 0.48 5.76
CA LEU A 97 16.40 0.92 4.43
C LEU A 97 17.54 1.59 3.67
N LEU A 98 18.24 2.52 4.31
CA LEU A 98 19.32 3.30 3.70
C LEU A 98 20.57 2.45 3.44
N ASP A 99 21.04 1.65 4.40
CA ASP A 99 22.23 0.81 4.25
C ASP A 99 22.05 -0.21 3.11
N ASN A 100 20.84 -0.73 2.92
CA ASN A 100 20.52 -1.70 1.88
C ASN A 100 19.94 -1.05 0.61
N ASN A 101 19.88 0.28 0.56
CA ASN A 101 19.35 1.03 -0.57
C ASN A 101 17.92 0.56 -0.96
N ILE A 102 17.06 0.28 0.01
CA ILE A 102 15.66 -0.06 -0.21
C ILE A 102 14.85 1.23 -0.24
N ALA A 103 14.18 1.48 -1.36
CA ALA A 103 13.21 2.56 -1.45
C ALA A 103 11.91 2.13 -0.74
N LEU A 104 11.27 3.08 -0.05
CA LEU A 104 9.95 2.86 0.57
C LEU A 104 8.94 3.77 -0.12
N TYR A 105 7.93 3.15 -0.73
CA TYR A 105 6.79 3.81 -1.38
C TYR A 105 5.49 3.45 -0.67
N VAL A 106 4.63 4.44 -0.46
CA VAL A 106 3.36 4.28 0.27
C VAL A 106 2.19 4.52 -0.67
N ALA A 107 1.26 3.57 -0.70
CA ALA A 107 -0.06 3.71 -1.31
C ALA A 107 -1.10 3.46 -0.21
N HIS A 108 -1.69 4.53 0.32
CA HIS A 108 -2.55 4.53 1.50
C HIS A 108 -4.00 4.84 1.11
N SER A 109 -4.57 5.94 1.54
CA SER A 109 -5.96 6.28 1.24
C SER A 109 -6.26 6.38 -0.26
N ASN A 110 -5.28 6.72 -1.09
CA ASN A 110 -5.44 6.68 -2.54
C ASN A 110 -5.65 5.26 -3.09
N LEU A 111 -5.06 4.23 -2.46
CA LEU A 111 -5.29 2.83 -2.82
C LEU A 111 -6.64 2.33 -2.29
N ASP A 112 -7.08 2.83 -1.12
CA ASP A 112 -8.42 2.53 -0.59
C ASP A 112 -9.53 3.10 -1.48
N ALA A 113 -9.32 4.31 -1.99
CA ALA A 113 -10.28 5.02 -2.83
C ALA A 113 -10.32 4.52 -4.28
N ALA A 114 -9.18 4.00 -4.79
CA ALA A 114 -9.04 3.61 -6.18
C ALA A 114 -10.02 2.49 -6.59
N GLU A 115 -10.53 2.57 -7.82
CA GLU A 115 -11.23 1.45 -8.47
C GLU A 115 -10.24 0.29 -8.69
N GLY A 116 -10.65 -0.93 -8.32
CA GLY A 116 -9.76 -2.09 -8.30
C GLY A 116 -8.70 -2.04 -7.18
N GLY A 117 -8.80 -1.10 -6.26
CA GLY A 117 -7.91 -0.92 -5.13
C GLY A 117 -8.20 -1.89 -3.97
N LEU A 118 -7.74 -1.51 -2.77
CA LEU A 118 -7.78 -2.38 -1.60
C LEU A 118 -9.21 -2.76 -1.20
N ASN A 119 -10.13 -1.80 -1.18
CA ASN A 119 -11.51 -2.06 -0.75
C ASN A 119 -12.31 -2.88 -1.77
N ASP A 120 -12.02 -2.73 -3.07
CA ASP A 120 -12.61 -3.57 -4.12
C ASP A 120 -12.08 -5.00 -4.01
N THR A 121 -10.78 -5.17 -3.80
CA THR A 121 -10.14 -6.47 -3.57
C THR A 121 -10.72 -7.16 -2.33
N LEU A 122 -10.94 -6.42 -1.24
CA LEU A 122 -11.54 -6.95 -0.02
C LEU A 122 -12.99 -7.43 -0.27
N ALA A 123 -13.77 -6.64 -1.02
CA ALA A 123 -15.13 -7.02 -1.41
C ALA A 123 -15.12 -8.30 -2.27
N GLU A 124 -14.16 -8.44 -3.19
CA GLU A 124 -13.99 -9.64 -4.01
C GLU A 124 -13.63 -10.86 -3.16
N VAL A 125 -12.63 -10.75 -2.27
CA VAL A 125 -12.22 -11.84 -1.36
C VAL A 125 -13.39 -12.31 -0.50
N LEU A 126 -14.21 -11.37 -0.02
CA LEU A 126 -15.42 -11.65 0.74
C LEU A 126 -16.63 -12.04 -0.11
N ASN A 127 -16.46 -12.16 -1.44
CA ASN A 127 -17.52 -12.48 -2.38
C ASN A 127 -18.77 -11.59 -2.22
N LEU A 128 -18.56 -10.31 -2.02
CA LEU A 128 -19.59 -9.28 -1.90
C LEU A 128 -19.86 -8.62 -3.25
N ASN A 129 -21.07 -8.11 -3.44
CA ASN A 129 -21.40 -7.25 -4.58
C ASN A 129 -21.29 -5.79 -4.16
N ILE A 130 -20.38 -5.05 -4.78
CA ILE A 130 -20.31 -3.60 -4.62
C ILE A 130 -21.54 -3.00 -5.32
N VAL A 131 -22.29 -2.18 -4.60
CA VAL A 131 -23.50 -1.51 -5.09
C VAL A 131 -23.36 0.01 -5.08
N ASP A 132 -22.47 0.54 -4.26
CA ASP A 132 -22.23 1.97 -4.16
C ASP A 132 -20.85 2.24 -3.52
N VAL A 133 -20.44 3.50 -3.48
CA VAL A 133 -19.24 3.96 -2.79
C VAL A 133 -19.62 4.69 -1.50
N LEU A 134 -18.77 4.58 -0.49
CA LEU A 134 -18.88 5.34 0.74
C LEU A 134 -17.92 6.52 0.66
N GLU A 135 -18.46 7.71 0.47
CA GLU A 135 -17.70 8.94 0.36
C GLU A 135 -17.39 9.54 1.73
N VAL A 136 -16.19 10.07 1.88
CA VAL A 136 -15.73 10.81 3.06
C VAL A 136 -15.48 12.25 2.66
N ALA A 137 -16.03 13.19 3.42
CA ALA A 137 -15.79 14.63 3.21
C ALA A 137 -14.31 14.96 3.53
N ASP A 138 -13.66 15.64 2.59
CA ASP A 138 -12.25 16.00 2.71
C ASP A 138 -12.01 17.43 2.20
N GLY A 139 -12.06 18.37 3.11
CA GLY A 139 -11.89 19.78 2.77
C GLY A 139 -13.01 20.31 1.88
N ASN A 140 -12.74 20.55 0.60
CA ASN A 140 -13.69 21.14 -0.37
C ASN A 140 -14.40 20.09 -1.25
N GLY A 141 -14.24 18.82 -0.97
CA GLY A 141 -14.78 17.72 -1.78
C GLY A 141 -15.06 16.47 -0.99
N THR A 142 -15.25 15.37 -1.73
CA THR A 142 -15.40 14.03 -1.16
C THR A 142 -14.41 13.06 -1.82
N VAL A 143 -14.00 12.05 -1.08
CA VAL A 143 -13.14 10.96 -1.55
C VAL A 143 -13.94 9.65 -1.44
N PRO A 144 -14.00 8.80 -2.49
CA PRO A 144 -14.74 7.53 -2.51
C PRO A 144 -13.96 6.44 -1.74
N LEU A 145 -13.76 6.65 -0.44
CA LEU A 145 -12.84 5.89 0.38
C LEU A 145 -13.31 4.46 0.64
N GLY A 146 -14.62 4.24 0.80
CA GLY A 146 -15.17 2.94 1.13
C GLY A 146 -16.08 2.38 0.05
N ARG A 147 -16.62 1.18 0.31
CA ARG A 147 -17.60 0.51 -0.58
C ARG A 147 -18.84 0.11 0.20
N VAL A 148 -19.99 0.32 -0.39
CA VAL A 148 -21.25 -0.24 0.08
C VAL A 148 -21.48 -1.55 -0.66
N CYS A 149 -21.59 -2.63 0.09
CA CYS A 149 -21.68 -3.97 -0.49
C CYS A 149 -22.95 -4.70 -0.06
N MET A 150 -23.44 -5.55 -0.93
CA MET A 150 -24.51 -6.51 -0.62
C MET A 150 -23.94 -7.91 -0.51
N VAL A 151 -24.37 -8.64 0.53
CA VAL A 151 -24.13 -10.09 0.61
C VAL A 151 -24.95 -10.81 -0.45
N LYS A 152 -24.39 -11.85 -1.09
CA LYS A 152 -25.08 -12.63 -2.14
C LYS A 152 -26.16 -13.57 -1.60
N VAL A 153 -26.31 -13.69 -0.28
CA VAL A 153 -27.30 -14.54 0.38
C VAL A 153 -28.45 -13.68 0.89
N LYS A 154 -29.68 -14.11 0.62
CA LYS A 154 -30.89 -13.31 0.79
C LYS A 154 -31.19 -12.88 2.25
N GLU A 155 -30.72 -13.62 3.24
CA GLU A 155 -30.82 -13.30 4.66
C GLU A 155 -29.61 -13.91 5.40
N MET A 156 -28.73 -13.07 5.88
CA MET A 156 -27.59 -13.48 6.70
C MET A 156 -27.62 -12.69 8.02
N LYS A 157 -27.62 -13.40 9.15
CA LYS A 157 -27.49 -12.75 10.45
C LYS A 157 -26.10 -12.15 10.60
N LEU A 158 -25.98 -11.06 11.35
CA LEU A 158 -24.71 -10.38 11.58
C LEU A 158 -23.63 -11.32 12.16
N GLU A 159 -24.00 -12.17 13.10
CA GLU A 159 -23.11 -13.17 13.69
C GLU A 159 -22.55 -14.14 12.63
N THR A 160 -23.43 -14.66 11.77
CA THR A 160 -23.02 -15.54 10.67
C THR A 160 -22.13 -14.84 9.67
N PHE A 161 -22.37 -13.56 9.40
CA PHE A 161 -21.49 -12.76 8.55
C PHE A 161 -20.13 -12.52 9.20
N ALA A 162 -20.09 -12.23 10.50
CA ALA A 162 -18.84 -12.06 11.24
C ALA A 162 -18.00 -13.35 11.21
N ASP A 163 -18.61 -14.50 11.46
CA ASP A 163 -17.96 -15.81 11.34
C ASP A 163 -17.45 -16.08 9.92
N TYR A 164 -18.25 -15.73 8.92
CA TYR A 164 -17.83 -15.85 7.52
C TYR A 164 -16.59 -15.00 7.22
N VAL A 165 -16.57 -13.74 7.63
CA VAL A 165 -15.41 -12.84 7.47
C VAL A 165 -14.19 -13.42 8.16
N PHE A 166 -14.33 -13.86 9.43
CA PHE A 166 -13.25 -14.45 10.21
C PHE A 166 -12.60 -15.69 9.56
N HIS A 167 -13.38 -16.48 8.84
CA HIS A 167 -12.84 -17.67 8.15
C HIS A 167 -12.32 -17.38 6.74
N LYS A 168 -12.59 -16.19 6.21
CA LYS A 168 -12.15 -15.78 4.88
C LYS A 168 -10.86 -14.97 4.88
N LEU A 169 -10.59 -14.26 5.97
CA LEU A 169 -9.40 -13.44 6.20
C LEU A 169 -8.48 -14.06 7.25
#